data_4eca7c0207e656314da2101a2ed19e3b
#
_entry.id   4eca7c0207e656314da2101a2ed19e3b
#
_cell.length_a   1.000
_cell.length_b   1.000
_cell.length_c   1.000
_cell.angle_alpha   90.00
_cell.angle_beta   90.00
_cell.angle_gamma   90.00
#
_symmetry.space_group_name_H-M   'P 1'
#
loop_
_entity.id
_entity.type
_entity.pdbx_description
1 polymer ?
#
loop_
_entity_poly.entity_id
_entity_poly.type
_entity_poly.pdbx_seq_one_letter_code
_entity_poly.pdbx_strand_id
1 'polypeptide(L)'
;MDRKKKKTIILLAMILLLVVANGAASAWNDKSEKKKEKEAEASKIYLTDASDITAYSYSDGSQNMSFAKVDDTWEYDEDNEIPMNQDTVQSTADAIRQMEAVRELENPDQLSDYGLDKPSYTIQFQDNDGVTTEILIGNGAGENYYATVEDSGKVYTISSDFQNHLQFDLTNLVQYDTVPSIGSGNLKSVAIAENGTDTVYEEDDQVGELAGGFGALSLTDCANYHASAEELAEYGLDESQRITAKAVYTDSSDKEQTFTVYLGKTDDAGENRYVMVEGSDMVYRISETVAQNMISIEETGE
;
A
#
# COMPACT_ATOMS: atom_id res chain seq x y z
N MET A 1 57.32 -26.64 27.08
CA MET A 1 56.07 -26.40 26.27
C MET A 1 56.36 -26.72 24.81
N ASP A 2 55.71 -27.71 24.28
CA ASP A 2 55.97 -28.30 22.96
C ASP A 2 55.80 -27.22 21.84
N ARG A 3 56.72 -27.23 20.85
CA ARG A 3 56.77 -26.28 19.74
C ARG A 3 55.43 -26.19 19.00
N LYS A 4 54.66 -27.28 18.96
CA LYS A 4 53.29 -27.31 18.37
C LYS A 4 52.29 -26.50 19.20
N LYS A 5 52.32 -26.62 20.52
CA LYS A 5 51.42 -25.86 21.43
C LYS A 5 51.71 -24.35 21.37
N LYS A 6 52.97 -23.92 21.23
CA LYS A 6 53.32 -22.50 21.05
C LYS A 6 52.76 -21.92 19.74
N LYS A 7 52.85 -22.69 18.61
CA LYS A 7 52.30 -22.23 17.32
C LYS A 7 50.78 -22.10 17.36
N THR A 8 50.05 -23.03 18.02
CA THR A 8 48.59 -22.99 18.16
C THR A 8 48.14 -21.80 19.01
N ILE A 9 48.86 -21.47 20.10
CA ILE A 9 48.55 -20.31 20.94
C ILE A 9 48.77 -19.01 20.19
N ILE A 10 49.83 -18.90 19.39
CA ILE A 10 50.12 -17.71 18.56
C ILE A 10 49.04 -17.56 17.48
N LEU A 11 48.59 -18.65 16.86
CA LEU A 11 47.54 -18.63 15.85
C LEU A 11 46.18 -18.17 16.44
N LEU A 12 45.82 -18.69 17.61
CA LEU A 12 44.61 -18.28 18.32
C LEU A 12 44.68 -16.81 18.76
N ALA A 13 45.85 -16.33 19.22
CA ALA A 13 46.02 -14.91 19.55
C ALA A 13 45.91 -14.00 18.33
N MET A 14 46.43 -14.43 17.15
CA MET A 14 46.25 -13.67 15.90
C MET A 14 44.77 -13.62 15.44
N ILE A 15 44.03 -14.72 15.54
CA ILE A 15 42.62 -14.76 15.21
C ILE A 15 41.84 -13.84 16.14
N LEU A 16 42.13 -13.87 17.44
CA LEU A 16 41.47 -12.98 18.40
C LEU A 16 41.76 -11.50 18.12
N LEU A 17 43.01 -11.17 17.76
CA LEU A 17 43.37 -9.81 17.34
C LEU A 17 42.65 -9.36 16.06
N LEU A 18 42.49 -10.24 15.08
CA LEU A 18 41.73 -9.93 13.86
C LEU A 18 40.24 -9.70 14.12
N VAL A 19 39.63 -10.49 15.00
CA VAL A 19 38.24 -10.33 15.41
C VAL A 19 38.05 -8.99 16.14
N VAL A 20 38.92 -8.64 17.07
CA VAL A 20 38.89 -7.37 17.80
C VAL A 20 39.13 -6.19 16.85
N ALA A 21 40.10 -6.30 15.93
CA ALA A 21 40.38 -5.26 14.95
C ALA A 21 39.20 -5.04 13.99
N ASN A 22 38.54 -6.13 13.54
CA ASN A 22 37.37 -6.05 12.67
C ASN A 22 36.18 -5.47 13.40
N GLY A 23 35.93 -5.87 14.65
CA GLY A 23 34.89 -5.28 15.50
C GLY A 23 35.11 -3.78 15.79
N ALA A 24 36.37 -3.38 16.05
CA ALA A 24 36.69 -1.96 16.24
C ALA A 24 36.55 -1.14 14.94
N ALA A 25 36.96 -1.69 13.81
CA ALA A 25 36.77 -1.06 12.49
C ALA A 25 35.32 -0.91 12.12
N SER A 26 34.48 -1.94 12.37
CA SER A 26 33.03 -1.89 12.16
C SER A 26 32.38 -0.81 13.04
N ALA A 27 32.67 -0.79 14.33
CA ALA A 27 32.13 0.20 15.27
C ALA A 27 32.57 1.65 14.93
N TRP A 28 33.77 1.81 14.36
CA TRP A 28 34.24 3.13 13.93
C TRP A 28 33.61 3.56 12.63
N ASN A 29 33.38 2.64 11.71
CA ASN A 29 32.65 2.89 10.47
C ASN A 29 31.21 3.29 10.75
N ASP A 30 30.50 2.53 11.60
CA ASP A 30 29.13 2.84 12.04
C ASP A 30 29.01 4.21 12.70
N LYS A 31 30.01 4.56 13.53
CA LYS A 31 30.05 5.87 14.19
C LYS A 31 30.35 7.02 13.21
N SER A 32 31.18 6.73 12.19
CA SER A 32 31.48 7.69 11.13
C SER A 32 30.30 7.90 10.19
N GLU A 33 29.58 6.83 9.84
CA GLU A 33 28.35 6.89 9.03
C GLU A 33 27.26 7.67 9.77
N LYS A 34 26.95 7.31 11.01
CA LYS A 34 25.99 8.06 11.84
C LYS A 34 26.35 9.53 12.03
N LYS A 35 27.64 9.86 12.05
CA LYS A 35 28.07 11.26 12.12
C LYS A 35 27.84 11.99 10.80
N LYS A 36 28.15 11.34 9.66
CA LYS A 36 27.89 11.89 8.32
C LYS A 36 26.39 12.05 8.05
N GLU A 37 25.58 11.07 8.47
CA GLU A 37 24.12 11.13 8.39
C GLU A 37 23.58 12.32 9.20
N LYS A 38 24.05 12.50 10.44
CA LYS A 38 23.65 13.64 11.26
C LYS A 38 24.09 15.00 10.69
N GLU A 39 25.29 15.07 10.10
CA GLU A 39 25.78 16.29 9.45
C GLU A 39 25.00 16.56 8.15
N ALA A 40 24.65 15.53 7.38
CA ALA A 40 23.81 15.64 6.21
C ALA A 40 22.38 16.09 6.58
N GLU A 41 21.79 15.49 7.61
CA GLU A 41 20.46 15.86 8.12
C GLU A 41 20.43 17.31 8.62
N ALA A 42 21.46 17.73 9.35
CA ALA A 42 21.59 19.11 9.83
C ALA A 42 21.80 20.17 8.72
N SER A 43 22.13 19.72 7.51
CA SER A 43 22.28 20.60 6.34
C SER A 43 21.04 20.66 5.45
N LYS A 44 20.03 19.83 5.71
CA LYS A 44 18.77 19.85 4.95
C LYS A 44 18.01 21.15 5.20
N ILE A 45 17.38 21.61 4.16
CA ILE A 45 16.46 22.74 4.21
C ILE A 45 15.05 22.16 4.11
N TYR A 46 14.18 22.57 5.00
CA TYR A 46 12.79 22.15 4.97
C TYR A 46 11.89 23.34 4.60
N LEU A 47 10.97 23.10 3.69
CA LEU A 47 9.89 24.03 3.39
C LEU A 47 8.85 24.00 4.51
N THR A 48 8.55 22.80 5.02
CA THR A 48 7.72 22.57 6.20
C THR A 48 8.46 21.70 7.21
N ASP A 49 8.30 21.97 8.49
CA ASP A 49 8.78 21.15 9.61
C ASP A 49 7.73 21.27 10.72
N ALA A 50 6.58 20.63 10.47
CA ALA A 50 5.43 20.69 11.37
C ALA A 50 5.46 19.52 12.38
N SER A 51 4.64 19.63 13.42
CA SER A 51 4.27 18.51 14.29
C SER A 51 3.45 17.48 13.51
N ASP A 52 2.90 16.46 14.17
CA ASP A 52 2.09 15.46 13.48
C ASP A 52 0.88 16.11 12.79
N ILE A 53 0.58 15.64 11.57
CA ILE A 53 -0.57 16.07 10.77
C ILE A 53 -1.81 15.29 11.18
N THR A 54 -2.92 15.97 11.36
CA THR A 54 -4.23 15.40 11.67
C THR A 54 -5.21 15.44 10.51
N ALA A 55 -4.98 16.32 9.53
CA ALA A 55 -5.74 16.38 8.30
C ALA A 55 -4.88 16.99 7.19
N TYR A 56 -5.09 16.56 5.96
CA TYR A 56 -4.49 17.19 4.78
C TYR A 56 -5.37 17.03 3.54
N SER A 57 -5.20 17.96 2.62
CA SER A 57 -5.79 17.89 1.29
C SER A 57 -4.78 18.37 0.25
N TYR A 58 -4.96 17.92 -0.99
CA TYR A 58 -4.20 18.42 -2.13
C TYR A 58 -5.07 18.47 -3.38
N SER A 59 -4.76 19.44 -4.25
CA SER A 59 -5.48 19.67 -5.50
C SER A 59 -4.51 20.02 -6.63
N ASP A 60 -4.84 19.58 -7.84
CA ASP A 60 -4.19 19.99 -9.09
C ASP A 60 -5.00 21.07 -9.85
N GLY A 61 -6.00 21.65 -9.19
CA GLY A 61 -6.93 22.62 -9.76
C GLY A 61 -8.12 21.99 -10.50
N SER A 62 -8.13 20.69 -10.77
CA SER A 62 -9.24 19.93 -11.36
C SER A 62 -9.79 18.84 -10.43
N GLN A 63 -8.92 18.22 -9.67
CA GLN A 63 -9.21 17.16 -8.71
C GLN A 63 -8.77 17.60 -7.32
N ASN A 64 -9.46 17.10 -6.30
CA ASN A 64 -9.12 17.32 -4.90
C ASN A 64 -9.18 16.00 -4.15
N MET A 65 -8.19 15.76 -3.30
CA MET A 65 -8.17 14.64 -2.37
C MET A 65 -8.02 15.19 -0.96
N SER A 66 -8.81 14.70 -0.02
CA SER A 66 -8.85 15.20 1.36
C SER A 66 -8.96 14.05 2.34
N PHE A 67 -8.15 14.09 3.39
CA PHE A 67 -8.04 13.05 4.39
C PHE A 67 -7.98 13.65 5.79
N ALA A 68 -8.68 13.01 6.72
CA ALA A 68 -8.63 13.36 8.14
C ALA A 68 -8.32 12.13 8.99
N LYS A 69 -7.68 12.35 10.13
CA LYS A 69 -7.34 11.29 11.08
C LYS A 69 -8.38 11.24 12.18
N VAL A 70 -9.11 10.14 12.25
CA VAL A 70 -10.14 9.87 13.26
C VAL A 70 -9.69 8.65 14.07
N ASP A 71 -9.57 8.79 15.39
CA ASP A 71 -9.13 7.71 16.29
C ASP A 71 -7.84 6.99 15.80
N ASP A 72 -6.83 7.79 15.38
CA ASP A 72 -5.56 7.33 14.81
C ASP A 72 -5.66 6.60 13.45
N THR A 73 -6.80 6.64 12.80
CA THR A 73 -7.04 6.05 11.47
C THR A 73 -7.29 7.14 10.44
N TRP A 74 -6.62 7.06 9.30
CA TRP A 74 -6.89 7.96 8.17
C TRP A 74 -8.15 7.57 7.46
N GLU A 75 -9.04 8.53 7.27
CA GLU A 75 -10.28 8.42 6.54
C GLU A 75 -10.26 9.37 5.33
N TYR A 76 -10.95 8.99 4.26
CA TYR A 76 -11.18 9.83 3.10
C TYR A 76 -12.43 10.68 3.34
N ASP A 77 -12.31 12.01 3.26
CA ASP A 77 -13.38 12.93 3.67
C ASP A 77 -14.66 12.85 2.81
N GLU A 78 -14.51 12.48 1.53
CA GLU A 78 -15.69 12.37 0.65
C GLU A 78 -16.49 11.11 0.92
N ASP A 79 -15.82 10.04 1.41
CA ASP A 79 -16.46 8.77 1.76
C ASP A 79 -15.59 8.03 2.80
N ASN A 80 -15.92 8.22 4.06
CA ASN A 80 -15.16 7.68 5.18
C ASN A 80 -15.38 6.16 5.43
N GLU A 81 -16.28 5.53 4.68
CA GLU A 81 -16.50 4.08 4.72
C GLU A 81 -15.52 3.33 3.79
N ILE A 82 -14.84 4.04 2.87
CA ILE A 82 -13.81 3.43 2.02
C ILE A 82 -12.58 3.07 2.87
N PRO A 83 -12.17 1.80 2.91
CA PRO A 83 -11.00 1.40 3.68
C PRO A 83 -9.71 1.92 3.02
N MET A 84 -9.04 2.86 3.67
CA MET A 84 -7.82 3.48 3.16
C MET A 84 -6.58 2.65 3.52
N ASN A 85 -5.62 2.59 2.60
CA ASN A 85 -4.28 2.06 2.87
C ASN A 85 -3.54 3.03 3.81
N GLN A 86 -3.53 2.71 5.09
CA GLN A 86 -3.02 3.57 6.15
C GLN A 86 -1.54 3.93 5.94
N ASP A 87 -0.72 3.00 5.47
CA ASP A 87 0.71 3.25 5.23
C ASP A 87 0.91 4.26 4.08
N THR A 88 0.13 4.15 3.02
CA THR A 88 0.21 5.06 1.86
C THR A 88 -0.24 6.47 2.24
N VAL A 89 -1.40 6.58 2.91
CA VAL A 89 -1.95 7.88 3.33
C VAL A 89 -1.06 8.54 4.38
N GLN A 90 -0.54 7.76 5.35
CA GLN A 90 0.41 8.26 6.34
C GLN A 90 1.74 8.71 5.71
N SER A 91 2.25 7.98 4.72
CA SER A 91 3.48 8.35 4.00
C SER A 91 3.35 9.71 3.30
N THR A 92 2.16 10.00 2.72
CA THR A 92 1.87 11.32 2.14
C THR A 92 1.83 12.40 3.21
N ALA A 93 1.18 12.15 4.35
CA ALA A 93 1.16 13.07 5.47
C ALA A 93 2.58 13.37 6.00
N ASP A 94 3.43 12.35 6.13
CA ASP A 94 4.82 12.51 6.56
C ASP A 94 5.65 13.32 5.58
N ALA A 95 5.46 13.12 4.27
CA ALA A 95 6.13 13.89 3.24
C ALA A 95 5.70 15.36 3.23
N ILE A 96 4.42 15.64 3.50
CA ILE A 96 3.89 17.00 3.65
C ILE A 96 4.42 17.65 4.94
N ARG A 97 4.39 16.91 6.07
CA ARG A 97 4.82 17.37 7.38
C ARG A 97 6.27 17.85 7.38
N GLN A 98 7.15 17.15 6.68
CA GLN A 98 8.58 17.44 6.61
C GLN A 98 9.03 17.48 5.15
N MET A 99 8.52 18.49 4.42
CA MET A 99 8.83 18.66 2.99
C MET A 99 10.24 19.21 2.83
N GLU A 100 11.15 18.38 2.32
CA GLU A 100 12.53 18.76 2.07
C GLU A 100 12.61 19.69 0.85
N ALA A 101 13.31 20.81 1.00
CA ALA A 101 13.62 21.72 -0.08
C ALA A 101 15.04 21.46 -0.62
N VAL A 102 15.20 21.53 -1.91
CA VAL A 102 16.51 21.45 -2.57
C VAL A 102 17.32 22.72 -2.26
N ARG A 103 16.65 23.86 -2.28
CA ARG A 103 17.22 25.15 -1.87
C ARG A 103 16.14 26.19 -1.58
N GLU A 104 16.47 27.20 -0.76
CA GLU A 104 15.74 28.45 -0.62
C GLU A 104 16.33 29.48 -1.62
N LEU A 105 15.49 30.25 -2.30
CA LEU A 105 15.92 31.30 -3.21
C LEU A 105 16.30 32.57 -2.42
N GLU A 106 17.48 33.09 -2.72
CA GLU A 106 17.90 34.39 -2.16
C GLU A 106 17.22 35.53 -2.94
N ASN A 107 16.52 36.43 -2.25
CA ASN A 107 15.83 37.59 -2.83
C ASN A 107 14.90 37.19 -4.02
N PRO A 108 13.85 36.39 -3.78
CA PRO A 108 12.95 35.96 -4.85
C PRO A 108 12.25 37.15 -5.49
N ASP A 109 11.97 37.06 -6.77
CA ASP A 109 11.10 37.96 -7.52
C ASP A 109 9.64 37.80 -7.11
N GLN A 110 8.68 38.27 -7.94
CA GLN A 110 7.26 38.13 -7.63
C GLN A 110 6.83 36.67 -7.75
N LEU A 111 5.88 36.25 -6.92
CA LEU A 111 5.36 34.86 -6.91
C LEU A 111 4.84 34.42 -8.30
N SER A 112 4.31 35.35 -9.10
CA SER A 112 3.88 35.10 -10.48
C SER A 112 5.01 34.63 -11.42
N ASP A 113 6.25 35.03 -11.15
CA ASP A 113 7.41 34.61 -11.97
C ASP A 113 7.74 33.13 -11.79
N TYR A 114 7.29 32.57 -10.69
CA TYR A 114 7.45 31.16 -10.31
C TYR A 114 6.17 30.34 -10.52
N GLY A 115 5.07 30.95 -11.02
CA GLY A 115 3.76 30.32 -11.17
C GLY A 115 3.06 30.04 -9.83
N LEU A 116 3.45 30.72 -8.77
CA LEU A 116 2.91 30.54 -7.42
C LEU A 116 1.64 31.38 -7.18
N ASP A 117 1.29 32.30 -8.07
CA ASP A 117 0.00 33.00 -8.11
C ASP A 117 -1.11 32.17 -8.77
N LYS A 118 -0.72 31.13 -9.52
CA LYS A 118 -1.58 30.11 -10.14
C LYS A 118 -0.89 28.77 -10.02
N PRO A 119 -0.83 28.20 -8.84
CA PRO A 119 -0.07 27.00 -8.58
C PRO A 119 -0.59 25.79 -9.37
N SER A 120 0.33 24.91 -9.78
CA SER A 120 -0.01 23.62 -10.36
C SER A 120 -0.58 22.66 -9.34
N TYR A 121 -0.14 22.79 -8.07
CA TYR A 121 -0.70 22.02 -6.95
C TYR A 121 -0.84 22.95 -5.74
N THR A 122 -1.92 22.76 -5.01
CA THR A 122 -2.14 23.38 -3.69
C THR A 122 -2.26 22.24 -2.68
N ILE A 123 -1.54 22.35 -1.57
CA ILE A 123 -1.61 21.40 -0.46
C ILE A 123 -1.99 22.18 0.78
N GLN A 124 -2.98 21.72 1.51
CA GLN A 124 -3.35 22.27 2.80
C GLN A 124 -3.25 21.16 3.86
N PHE A 125 -2.72 21.47 5.02
CA PHE A 125 -2.70 20.52 6.13
C PHE A 125 -2.97 21.21 7.47
N GLN A 126 -3.48 20.44 8.42
CA GLN A 126 -3.65 20.84 9.81
C GLN A 126 -2.77 19.94 10.69
N ASP A 127 -2.03 20.56 11.60
CA ASP A 127 -1.23 19.83 12.58
C ASP A 127 -2.04 19.52 13.85
N ASN A 128 -1.43 18.79 14.80
CA ASN A 128 -2.06 18.44 16.07
C ASN A 128 -2.24 19.63 17.04
N ASP A 129 -1.61 20.80 16.76
CA ASP A 129 -1.83 22.05 17.47
C ASP A 129 -3.00 22.84 16.87
N GLY A 130 -3.61 22.35 15.79
CA GLY A 130 -4.72 22.96 15.06
C GLY A 130 -4.27 24.09 14.13
N VAL A 131 -2.98 24.22 13.84
CA VAL A 131 -2.45 25.20 12.90
C VAL A 131 -2.65 24.68 11.47
N THR A 132 -3.28 25.51 10.63
CA THR A 132 -3.45 25.20 9.21
C THR A 132 -2.33 25.88 8.42
N THR A 133 -1.71 25.12 7.51
CA THR A 133 -0.65 25.59 6.61
C THR A 133 -1.04 25.27 5.18
N GLU A 134 -0.81 26.23 4.27
CA GLU A 134 -1.00 26.06 2.84
C GLU A 134 0.35 26.13 2.10
N ILE A 135 0.57 25.15 1.22
CA ILE A 135 1.75 25.03 0.37
C ILE A 135 1.30 25.19 -1.07
N LEU A 136 1.96 26.09 -1.79
CA LEU A 136 1.75 26.31 -3.21
C LEU A 136 2.94 25.75 -3.99
N ILE A 137 2.67 24.91 -5.01
CA ILE A 137 3.67 24.37 -5.93
C ILE A 137 3.39 24.93 -7.32
N GLY A 138 4.34 25.68 -7.85
CA GLY A 138 4.22 26.42 -9.09
C GLY A 138 4.89 25.74 -10.30
N ASN A 139 5.61 26.53 -11.07
CA ASN A 139 6.26 26.12 -12.33
C ASN A 139 7.42 25.14 -12.08
N GLY A 140 7.73 24.34 -13.08
CA GLY A 140 8.95 23.52 -13.12
C GLY A 140 10.23 24.35 -13.17
N ALA A 141 11.26 23.91 -12.47
CA ALA A 141 12.59 24.51 -12.36
C ALA A 141 13.68 23.44 -12.66
N GLY A 142 13.77 22.98 -13.92
CA GLY A 142 14.58 21.81 -14.29
C GLY A 142 13.96 20.52 -13.79
N GLU A 143 14.67 19.79 -12.95
CA GLU A 143 14.19 18.55 -12.28
C GLU A 143 13.44 18.85 -10.97
N ASN A 144 13.11 20.10 -10.69
CA ASN A 144 12.47 20.54 -9.46
C ASN A 144 11.22 21.37 -9.79
N TYR A 145 10.47 21.74 -8.76
CA TYR A 145 9.37 22.69 -8.82
C TYR A 145 9.62 23.86 -7.86
N TYR A 146 9.16 25.06 -8.22
CA TYR A 146 9.08 26.14 -7.26
C TYR A 146 7.95 25.88 -6.27
N ALA A 147 8.21 26.18 -5.02
CA ALA A 147 7.23 26.02 -3.96
C ALA A 147 7.35 27.11 -2.90
N THR A 148 6.26 27.40 -2.21
CA THR A 148 6.21 28.32 -1.07
C THR A 148 5.19 27.85 -0.05
N VAL A 149 5.38 28.22 1.21
CA VAL A 149 4.29 28.27 2.18
C VAL A 149 3.62 29.62 2.00
N GLU A 150 2.28 29.65 1.93
CA GLU A 150 1.52 30.88 1.78
C GLU A 150 1.93 31.92 2.86
N ASP A 151 1.97 33.17 2.48
CA ASP A 151 2.36 34.31 3.33
C ASP A 151 3.76 34.25 3.95
N SER A 152 4.60 33.26 3.67
CA SER A 152 5.96 33.17 4.21
C SER A 152 6.93 34.21 3.61
N GLY A 153 6.64 34.72 2.43
CA GLY A 153 7.54 35.61 1.67
C GLY A 153 8.80 34.92 1.15
N LYS A 154 8.90 33.60 1.24
CA LYS A 154 10.03 32.77 0.82
C LYS A 154 9.63 31.91 -0.38
N VAL A 155 10.59 31.65 -1.26
CA VAL A 155 10.44 30.74 -2.38
C VAL A 155 11.52 29.68 -2.30
N TYR A 156 11.12 28.43 -2.52
CA TYR A 156 11.99 27.26 -2.51
C TYR A 156 11.95 26.53 -3.83
N THR A 157 12.87 25.61 -4.05
CA THR A 157 12.70 24.54 -5.01
C THR A 157 12.61 23.21 -4.25
N ILE A 158 11.67 22.35 -4.65
CA ILE A 158 11.47 20.99 -4.15
C ILE A 158 11.72 19.99 -5.26
N SER A 159 12.09 18.74 -4.94
CA SER A 159 12.24 17.68 -5.93
C SER A 159 10.92 17.39 -6.63
N SER A 160 10.96 17.10 -7.94
CA SER A 160 9.79 16.60 -8.69
C SER A 160 9.28 15.26 -8.15
N ASP A 161 10.12 14.49 -7.46
CA ASP A 161 9.71 13.20 -6.86
C ASP A 161 8.61 13.36 -5.82
N PHE A 162 8.46 14.55 -5.23
CA PHE A 162 7.37 14.83 -4.28
C PHE A 162 5.99 14.59 -4.89
N GLN A 163 5.81 14.81 -6.21
CA GLN A 163 4.55 14.56 -6.90
C GLN A 163 4.08 13.10 -6.78
N ASN A 164 4.99 12.15 -6.58
CA ASN A 164 4.65 10.74 -6.41
C ASN A 164 3.80 10.48 -5.15
N HIS A 165 3.80 11.41 -4.18
CA HIS A 165 2.93 11.36 -3.01
C HIS A 165 1.52 11.87 -3.29
N LEU A 166 1.30 12.65 -4.37
CA LEU A 166 0.01 13.25 -4.71
C LEU A 166 -0.77 12.32 -5.64
N GLN A 167 -1.41 11.28 -5.08
CA GLN A 167 -2.20 10.32 -5.84
C GLN A 167 -3.64 10.82 -5.98
N PHE A 168 -4.09 11.06 -7.22
CA PHE A 168 -5.46 11.47 -7.54
C PHE A 168 -6.37 10.30 -7.94
N ASP A 169 -5.80 9.13 -8.18
CA ASP A 169 -6.56 7.91 -8.40
C ASP A 169 -6.78 7.21 -7.06
N LEU A 170 -8.03 7.21 -6.60
CA LEU A 170 -8.42 6.59 -5.33
C LEU A 170 -8.04 5.12 -5.26
N THR A 171 -8.02 4.41 -6.39
CA THR A 171 -7.64 2.98 -6.42
C THR A 171 -6.24 2.70 -5.90
N ASN A 172 -5.34 3.69 -5.96
CA ASN A 172 -3.98 3.58 -5.41
C ASN A 172 -3.91 3.82 -3.90
N LEU A 173 -4.99 4.28 -3.29
CA LEU A 173 -5.06 4.69 -1.88
C LEU A 173 -5.92 3.76 -1.03
N VAL A 174 -6.68 2.87 -1.67
CA VAL A 174 -7.59 1.93 -1.01
C VAL A 174 -6.83 0.72 -0.46
N GLN A 175 -7.25 0.24 0.71
CA GLN A 175 -6.84 -1.04 1.27
C GLN A 175 -7.77 -2.14 0.74
N TYR A 176 -7.33 -2.87 -0.26
CA TYR A 176 -8.07 -4.03 -0.79
C TYR A 176 -7.97 -5.25 0.12
N ASP A 177 -8.94 -6.15 -0.02
CA ASP A 177 -8.90 -7.46 0.63
C ASP A 177 -7.69 -8.27 0.19
N THR A 178 -7.13 -9.02 1.13
CA THR A 178 -5.96 -9.86 0.87
C THR A 178 -6.38 -11.23 0.37
N VAL A 179 -5.85 -11.62 -0.79
CA VAL A 179 -5.97 -12.98 -1.31
C VAL A 179 -4.79 -13.83 -0.81
N PRO A 180 -5.03 -14.94 -0.11
CA PRO A 180 -3.95 -15.82 0.30
C PRO A 180 -3.31 -16.53 -0.91
N SER A 181 -2.04 -16.89 -0.78
CA SER A 181 -1.36 -17.68 -1.82
C SER A 181 -1.86 -19.13 -1.79
N ILE A 182 -2.79 -19.44 -2.69
CA ILE A 182 -3.38 -20.77 -2.88
C ILE A 182 -2.96 -21.31 -4.24
N GLY A 183 -2.56 -22.59 -4.30
CA GLY A 183 -2.19 -23.27 -5.52
C GLY A 183 -2.26 -24.79 -5.34
N SER A 184 -1.99 -25.55 -6.38
CA SER A 184 -2.07 -27.04 -6.37
C SER A 184 -1.17 -27.71 -5.34
N GLY A 185 -0.14 -27.00 -4.86
CA GLY A 185 0.79 -27.54 -3.85
C GLY A 185 0.30 -27.45 -2.41
N ASN A 186 -0.68 -26.57 -2.12
CA ASN A 186 -1.13 -26.33 -0.75
C ASN A 186 -2.65 -26.32 -0.56
N LEU A 187 -3.45 -26.32 -1.63
CA LEU A 187 -4.90 -26.50 -1.56
C LEU A 187 -5.23 -27.94 -1.13
N LYS A 188 -6.16 -28.12 -0.22
CA LYS A 188 -6.54 -29.43 0.36
C LYS A 188 -7.93 -29.88 -0.08
N SER A 189 -8.88 -28.96 -0.03
CA SER A 189 -10.25 -29.22 -0.46
C SER A 189 -10.93 -27.92 -0.86
N VAL A 190 -11.98 -28.05 -1.66
CA VAL A 190 -12.89 -26.96 -2.00
C VAL A 190 -14.32 -27.43 -1.79
N ALA A 191 -15.07 -26.68 -0.98
CA ALA A 191 -16.50 -26.88 -0.82
C ALA A 191 -17.23 -25.77 -1.59
N ILE A 192 -18.15 -26.17 -2.48
CA ILE A 192 -18.96 -25.26 -3.28
C ILE A 192 -20.42 -25.45 -2.88
N ALA A 193 -21.05 -24.38 -2.42
CA ALA A 193 -22.47 -24.34 -2.13
C ALA A 193 -23.18 -23.47 -3.17
N GLU A 194 -24.07 -24.08 -3.94
CA GLU A 194 -24.84 -23.44 -4.98
C GLU A 194 -26.28 -23.95 -5.00
N ASN A 195 -27.27 -23.06 -5.02
CA ASN A 195 -28.70 -23.41 -5.08
C ASN A 195 -29.16 -24.43 -4.03
N GLY A 196 -28.57 -24.39 -2.83
CA GLY A 196 -28.88 -25.32 -1.73
C GLY A 196 -28.25 -26.70 -1.89
N THR A 197 -27.32 -26.88 -2.83
CA THR A 197 -26.53 -28.08 -3.03
C THR A 197 -25.09 -27.81 -2.62
N ASP A 198 -24.53 -28.66 -1.74
CA ASP A 198 -23.13 -28.63 -1.34
C ASP A 198 -22.35 -29.72 -2.09
N THR A 199 -21.29 -29.34 -2.76
CA THR A 199 -20.33 -30.26 -3.40
C THR A 199 -18.95 -30.05 -2.78
N VAL A 200 -18.30 -31.15 -2.39
CA VAL A 200 -16.96 -31.10 -1.82
C VAL A 200 -15.97 -31.83 -2.72
N TYR A 201 -14.89 -31.18 -3.06
CA TYR A 201 -13.79 -31.71 -3.86
C TYR A 201 -12.59 -31.91 -2.93
N GLU A 202 -12.13 -33.17 -2.81
CA GLU A 202 -11.01 -33.57 -1.95
C GLU A 202 -9.98 -34.43 -2.70
N GLU A 203 -10.35 -34.94 -3.88
CA GLU A 203 -9.46 -35.74 -4.72
C GLU A 203 -8.39 -34.87 -5.37
N ASP A 204 -7.15 -35.32 -5.36
CA ASP A 204 -5.98 -34.51 -5.79
C ASP A 204 -6.14 -33.94 -7.20
N ASP A 205 -6.69 -34.66 -8.15
CA ASP A 205 -6.90 -34.20 -9.51
C ASP A 205 -7.94 -33.07 -9.58
N GLN A 206 -9.06 -33.22 -8.89
CA GLN A 206 -10.13 -32.21 -8.83
C GLN A 206 -9.67 -30.93 -8.11
N VAL A 207 -8.98 -31.10 -6.98
CA VAL A 207 -8.40 -29.98 -6.22
C VAL A 207 -7.36 -29.26 -7.08
N GLY A 208 -6.56 -30.01 -7.85
CA GLY A 208 -5.55 -29.47 -8.76
C GLY A 208 -6.14 -28.55 -9.84
N GLU A 209 -7.29 -28.91 -10.41
CA GLU A 209 -8.00 -28.08 -11.39
C GLU A 209 -8.52 -26.79 -10.77
N LEU A 210 -9.21 -26.87 -9.62
CA LEU A 210 -9.77 -25.71 -8.92
C LEU A 210 -8.68 -24.75 -8.38
N ALA A 211 -7.51 -25.28 -8.05
CA ALA A 211 -6.40 -24.50 -7.53
C ALA A 211 -5.94 -23.40 -8.50
N GLY A 212 -6.10 -23.60 -9.81
CA GLY A 212 -5.78 -22.61 -10.83
C GLY A 212 -6.63 -21.35 -10.71
N GLY A 213 -7.91 -21.48 -10.40
CA GLY A 213 -8.83 -20.37 -10.19
C GLY A 213 -8.47 -19.55 -8.95
N PHE A 214 -8.26 -20.22 -7.80
CA PHE A 214 -7.86 -19.55 -6.56
C PHE A 214 -6.49 -18.87 -6.69
N GLY A 215 -5.54 -19.49 -7.39
CA GLY A 215 -4.21 -18.93 -7.62
C GLY A 215 -4.19 -17.74 -8.58
N ALA A 216 -5.19 -17.62 -9.45
CA ALA A 216 -5.35 -16.51 -10.38
C ALA A 216 -6.25 -15.39 -9.85
N LEU A 217 -6.85 -15.58 -8.67
CA LEU A 217 -7.73 -14.58 -8.07
C LEU A 217 -6.97 -13.29 -7.75
N SER A 218 -7.48 -12.16 -8.24
CA SER A 218 -6.95 -10.82 -7.97
C SER A 218 -8.10 -9.87 -7.68
N LEU A 219 -8.04 -9.17 -6.55
CA LEU A 219 -9.07 -8.26 -6.04
C LEU A 219 -8.60 -6.81 -6.18
N THR A 220 -8.41 -6.34 -7.42
CA THR A 220 -7.93 -4.98 -7.72
C THR A 220 -8.94 -4.13 -8.46
N ASP A 221 -9.99 -4.74 -9.03
CA ASP A 221 -11.10 -4.03 -9.68
C ASP A 221 -12.31 -4.02 -8.75
N CYS A 222 -12.41 -2.99 -7.90
CA CYS A 222 -13.51 -2.83 -6.96
C CYS A 222 -14.69 -2.15 -7.63
N ALA A 223 -15.86 -2.80 -7.56
CA ALA A 223 -17.12 -2.28 -8.08
C ALA A 223 -17.90 -1.47 -7.04
N ASN A 224 -17.74 -1.81 -5.74
CA ASN A 224 -18.34 -1.11 -4.62
C ASN A 224 -17.46 -1.32 -3.38
N TYR A 225 -17.08 -0.23 -2.71
CA TYR A 225 -16.14 -0.28 -1.58
C TYR A 225 -16.82 -0.67 -0.25
N HIS A 226 -18.13 -0.49 -0.13
CA HIS A 226 -18.90 -0.78 1.10
C HIS A 226 -20.38 -1.07 0.74
N ALA A 227 -20.60 -2.21 0.07
CA ALA A 227 -21.92 -2.57 -0.41
C ALA A 227 -22.88 -2.88 0.75
N SER A 228 -24.02 -2.18 0.79
CA SER A 228 -25.12 -2.49 1.70
C SER A 228 -25.77 -3.84 1.36
N ALA A 229 -26.51 -4.41 2.31
CA ALA A 229 -27.24 -5.66 2.09
C ALA A 229 -28.24 -5.60 0.92
N GLU A 230 -28.80 -4.42 0.63
CA GLU A 230 -29.71 -4.22 -0.51
C GLU A 230 -28.94 -4.23 -1.83
N GLU A 231 -27.77 -3.58 -1.86
CA GLU A 231 -26.90 -3.54 -3.03
C GLU A 231 -26.27 -4.90 -3.34
N LEU A 232 -25.97 -5.74 -2.33
CA LEU A 232 -25.47 -7.09 -2.55
C LEU A 232 -26.41 -7.93 -3.43
N ALA A 233 -27.73 -7.74 -3.31
CA ALA A 233 -28.70 -8.42 -4.18
C ALA A 233 -28.58 -7.98 -5.65
N GLU A 234 -28.19 -6.71 -5.90
CA GLU A 234 -27.95 -6.22 -7.26
C GLU A 234 -26.73 -6.87 -7.92
N TYR A 235 -25.76 -7.31 -7.13
CA TYR A 235 -24.58 -8.04 -7.59
C TYR A 235 -24.81 -9.57 -7.60
N GLY A 236 -25.98 -10.06 -7.12
CA GLY A 236 -26.23 -11.50 -6.94
C GLY A 236 -25.42 -12.10 -5.80
N LEU A 237 -25.01 -11.29 -4.84
CA LEU A 237 -24.17 -11.68 -3.70
C LEU A 237 -24.96 -11.88 -2.40
N ASP A 238 -26.28 -11.69 -2.42
CA ASP A 238 -27.13 -12.05 -1.28
C ASP A 238 -27.12 -13.57 -1.03
N GLU A 239 -27.43 -14.00 0.19
CA GLU A 239 -27.34 -15.41 0.61
C GLU A 239 -28.18 -16.38 -0.25
N SER A 240 -29.24 -15.89 -0.89
CA SER A 240 -30.13 -16.73 -1.68
C SER A 240 -29.66 -16.96 -3.13
N GLN A 241 -28.76 -16.12 -3.62
CA GLN A 241 -28.32 -16.14 -5.02
C GLN A 241 -26.85 -16.49 -5.20
N ARG A 242 -26.02 -16.17 -4.22
CA ARG A 242 -24.57 -16.33 -4.33
C ARG A 242 -24.15 -17.79 -4.36
N ILE A 243 -23.07 -18.06 -5.08
CA ILE A 243 -22.29 -19.29 -4.95
C ILE A 243 -21.25 -19.07 -3.86
N THR A 244 -21.10 -20.00 -2.93
CA THR A 244 -20.04 -19.94 -1.93
C THR A 244 -18.95 -20.93 -2.31
N ALA A 245 -17.73 -20.46 -2.51
CA ALA A 245 -16.54 -21.26 -2.72
C ALA A 245 -15.62 -21.16 -1.51
N LYS A 246 -15.47 -22.26 -0.79
CA LYS A 246 -14.68 -22.36 0.44
C LYS A 246 -13.48 -23.26 0.22
N ALA A 247 -12.28 -22.67 0.16
CA ALA A 247 -11.02 -23.37 0.04
C ALA A 247 -10.41 -23.64 1.42
N VAL A 248 -9.96 -24.88 1.64
CA VAL A 248 -9.10 -25.26 2.77
C VAL A 248 -7.69 -25.45 2.22
N TYR A 249 -6.72 -24.75 2.78
CA TYR A 249 -5.35 -24.77 2.30
C TYR A 249 -4.34 -24.74 3.46
N THR A 250 -3.08 -25.07 3.18
CA THR A 250 -1.98 -24.98 4.14
C THR A 250 -1.18 -23.69 3.88
N ASP A 251 -1.01 -22.87 4.91
CA ASP A 251 -0.22 -21.63 4.82
C ASP A 251 1.31 -21.91 4.85
N SER A 252 2.12 -20.86 4.75
CA SER A 252 3.60 -20.94 4.77
C SER A 252 4.19 -21.45 6.09
N SER A 253 3.36 -21.60 7.13
CA SER A 253 3.73 -22.15 8.45
C SER A 253 3.21 -23.57 8.66
N ASP A 254 2.80 -24.26 7.60
CA ASP A 254 2.18 -25.58 7.60
C ASP A 254 0.89 -25.67 8.45
N LYS A 255 0.18 -24.55 8.61
CA LYS A 255 -1.11 -24.51 9.30
C LYS A 255 -2.25 -24.53 8.29
N GLU A 256 -3.28 -25.31 8.59
CA GLU A 256 -4.52 -25.32 7.85
C GLU A 256 -5.29 -24.02 8.06
N GLN A 257 -5.69 -23.41 6.97
CA GLN A 257 -6.45 -22.17 6.89
C GLN A 257 -7.66 -22.35 5.98
N THR A 258 -8.60 -21.43 6.09
CA THR A 258 -9.79 -21.39 5.23
C THR A 258 -9.89 -20.04 4.57
N PHE A 259 -10.22 -20.02 3.29
CA PHE A 259 -10.53 -18.83 2.52
C PHE A 259 -11.86 -19.00 1.82
N THR A 260 -12.82 -18.10 2.06
CA THR A 260 -14.15 -18.17 1.48
C THR A 260 -14.39 -16.97 0.57
N VAL A 261 -14.83 -17.26 -0.65
CA VAL A 261 -15.23 -16.25 -1.64
C VAL A 261 -16.70 -16.51 -2.02
N TYR A 262 -17.47 -15.45 -2.03
CA TYR A 262 -18.84 -15.44 -2.56
C TYR A 262 -18.79 -14.96 -4.01
N LEU A 263 -19.42 -15.71 -4.90
CA LEU A 263 -19.52 -15.39 -6.32
C LEU A 263 -20.98 -15.05 -6.65
N GLY A 264 -21.18 -13.85 -7.17
CA GLY A 264 -22.48 -13.34 -7.58
C GLY A 264 -22.79 -13.61 -9.06
N LYS A 265 -23.57 -12.72 -9.67
CA LYS A 265 -23.89 -12.77 -11.10
C LYS A 265 -22.71 -12.28 -11.96
N THR A 266 -22.75 -12.58 -13.24
CA THR A 266 -21.88 -11.94 -14.23
C THR A 266 -22.29 -10.49 -14.49
N ASP A 267 -21.36 -9.66 -14.96
CA ASP A 267 -21.66 -8.34 -15.49
C ASP A 267 -22.52 -8.43 -16.79
N ASP A 268 -23.01 -7.31 -17.26
CA ASP A 268 -23.89 -7.26 -18.44
C ASP A 268 -23.19 -7.72 -19.74
N ALA A 269 -21.87 -7.65 -19.78
CA ALA A 269 -21.06 -8.14 -20.90
C ALA A 269 -20.81 -9.66 -20.83
N GLY A 270 -20.98 -10.27 -19.65
CA GLY A 270 -20.68 -11.68 -19.40
C GLY A 270 -19.17 -11.98 -19.34
N GLU A 271 -18.34 -10.94 -19.24
CA GLU A 271 -16.89 -11.08 -19.22
C GLU A 271 -16.33 -11.19 -17.80
N ASN A 272 -17.00 -10.57 -16.82
CA ASN A 272 -16.60 -10.57 -15.44
C ASN A 272 -17.73 -11.07 -14.53
N ARG A 273 -17.34 -11.49 -13.34
CA ARG A 273 -18.25 -11.90 -12.27
C ARG A 273 -18.00 -11.05 -11.04
N TYR A 274 -19.08 -10.65 -10.38
CA TYR A 274 -18.98 -9.98 -9.07
C TYR A 274 -18.60 -10.99 -8.00
N VAL A 275 -17.66 -10.62 -7.15
CA VAL A 275 -17.21 -11.47 -6.04
C VAL A 275 -17.01 -10.64 -4.78
N MET A 276 -17.09 -11.29 -3.62
CA MET A 276 -16.85 -10.70 -2.31
C MET A 276 -16.14 -11.73 -1.42
N VAL A 277 -15.22 -11.28 -0.59
CA VAL A 277 -14.55 -12.14 0.41
C VAL A 277 -15.42 -12.22 1.67
N GLU A 278 -15.47 -13.37 2.31
CA GLU A 278 -16.17 -13.54 3.59
C GLU A 278 -15.66 -12.55 4.64
N GLY A 279 -16.59 -11.79 5.24
CA GLY A 279 -16.28 -10.77 6.25
C GLY A 279 -15.88 -9.42 5.71
N SER A 280 -15.93 -9.23 4.38
CA SER A 280 -15.75 -7.94 3.70
C SER A 280 -17.10 -7.40 3.22
N ASP A 281 -17.18 -6.08 3.08
CA ASP A 281 -18.29 -5.38 2.43
C ASP A 281 -17.91 -4.89 1.02
N MET A 282 -16.68 -5.19 0.58
CA MET A 282 -16.18 -4.80 -0.75
C MET A 282 -16.61 -5.80 -1.82
N VAL A 283 -17.16 -5.27 -2.92
CA VAL A 283 -17.52 -6.05 -4.10
C VAL A 283 -16.51 -5.80 -5.20
N TYR A 284 -15.97 -6.87 -5.76
CA TYR A 284 -14.98 -6.84 -6.84
C TYR A 284 -15.53 -7.44 -8.13
N ARG A 285 -14.87 -7.11 -9.24
CA ARG A 285 -15.04 -7.81 -10.51
C ARG A 285 -13.79 -8.62 -10.80
N ILE A 286 -14.00 -9.89 -11.13
CA ILE A 286 -12.94 -10.78 -11.62
C ILE A 286 -13.36 -11.36 -12.96
N SER A 287 -12.39 -11.78 -13.78
CA SER A 287 -12.70 -12.46 -15.04
C SER A 287 -13.61 -13.67 -14.81
N GLU A 288 -14.65 -13.83 -15.64
CA GLU A 288 -15.55 -14.99 -15.57
C GLU A 288 -14.79 -16.31 -15.69
N THR A 289 -13.71 -16.34 -16.49
CA THR A 289 -12.85 -17.53 -16.60
C THR A 289 -12.20 -17.90 -15.25
N VAL A 290 -11.70 -16.90 -14.50
CA VAL A 290 -11.13 -17.15 -13.17
C VAL A 290 -12.21 -17.65 -12.22
N ALA A 291 -13.38 -17.02 -12.24
CA ALA A 291 -14.52 -17.42 -11.42
C ALA A 291 -14.94 -18.88 -11.70
N GLN A 292 -15.06 -19.25 -12.97
CA GLN A 292 -15.41 -20.63 -13.36
C GLN A 292 -14.36 -21.63 -12.92
N ASN A 293 -13.08 -21.32 -13.06
CA ASN A 293 -11.98 -22.18 -12.61
C ASN A 293 -11.92 -22.36 -11.09
N MET A 294 -12.65 -21.54 -10.31
CA MET A 294 -12.76 -21.72 -8.86
C MET A 294 -13.89 -22.66 -8.45
N ILE A 295 -14.90 -22.86 -9.30
CA ILE A 295 -16.17 -23.51 -8.92
C ILE A 295 -16.55 -24.69 -9.81
N SER A 296 -15.87 -24.90 -10.93
CA SER A 296 -16.17 -26.02 -11.84
C SER A 296 -14.90 -26.77 -12.24
N ILE A 297 -15.03 -28.08 -12.39
CA ILE A 297 -14.03 -28.98 -13.00
C ILE A 297 -14.50 -29.37 -14.39
N GLU A 298 -13.56 -29.55 -15.33
CA GLU A 298 -13.91 -30.09 -16.63
C GLU A 298 -14.35 -31.56 -16.47
N GLU A 299 -15.59 -31.89 -16.85
CA GLU A 299 -15.98 -33.29 -16.97
C GLU A 299 -15.12 -33.91 -18.08
N THR A 300 -14.11 -34.70 -17.71
CA THR A 300 -13.42 -35.58 -18.66
C THR A 300 -14.46 -36.56 -19.15
N GLY A 301 -15.04 -36.25 -20.32
CA GLY A 301 -15.99 -37.16 -20.98
C GLY A 301 -15.33 -38.51 -21.20
N GLU A 302 -15.92 -39.58 -20.61
CA GLU A 302 -15.64 -40.96 -20.95
C GLU A 302 -16.02 -41.26 -22.41
#